data_cc4c5da8af7513116f129c9a03d616b7
#
_entry.id   cc4c5da8af7513116f129c9a03d616b7
#
_cell.length_a   1.000
_cell.length_b   1.000
_cell.length_c   1.000
_cell.angle_alpha   90.00
_cell.angle_beta   90.00
_cell.angle_gamma   90.00
#
_symmetry.space_group_name_H-M   'P 1'
#
loop_
_entity.id
_entity.type
_entity.pdbx_description
1 polymer ?
#
loop_
_entity_poly.entity_id
_entity_poly.type
_entity_poly.pdbx_seq_one_letter_code
_entity_poly.pdbx_strand_id
1 'polypeptide(L)'
;MPGHRSLRLRRMLPINLSGKRALVAGVADDNGFGFAIAKALAAAGASVCVATWPPALNIFLNLIERGKIDASRRMSDGSLLTFERIYPLDAMYDTLESAPDDVRENKRYKELGDFSIDGLVKRFTDDFGATPIDIVVHSLANGPEVKKPLLEVSRNGYLTAVSASAYSMVSMVQRFGPIMRHGGSFNSLTYMASERAIPGYGGGMSSAKAALESDTRLLAFEAGRKWGVRVNTISAGPLASRAASAIGIIERMVAYCSANTPLPEDLKAEEVGNVAAFLASDLASGITATTVYVDKGYHSMGMAAEIPNV
;
A
#
# COMPACT_ATOMS: atom_id res chain seq x y z
N MET A 1 -28.64 -17.32 -49.52
CA MET A 1 -28.55 -16.34 -48.46
C MET A 1 -27.72 -16.94 -47.34
N PRO A 2 -26.43 -16.61 -47.14
CA PRO A 2 -25.63 -17.12 -46.02
C PRO A 2 -25.95 -16.27 -44.80
N GLY A 3 -26.41 -16.97 -43.73
CA GLY A 3 -26.81 -16.35 -42.46
C GLY A 3 -25.64 -15.66 -41.77
N HIS A 4 -25.82 -14.41 -41.40
CA HIS A 4 -24.93 -13.66 -40.51
C HIS A 4 -24.90 -14.38 -39.15
N ARG A 5 -23.83 -15.10 -38.87
CA ARG A 5 -23.47 -15.48 -37.49
C ARG A 5 -23.04 -14.21 -36.79
N SER A 6 -23.94 -13.62 -36.02
CA SER A 6 -23.61 -12.64 -35.00
C SER A 6 -22.55 -13.26 -34.06
N LEU A 7 -21.33 -12.76 -34.15
CA LEU A 7 -20.32 -13.02 -33.13
C LEU A 7 -20.84 -12.40 -31.83
N ARG A 8 -21.43 -13.21 -30.96
CA ARG A 8 -21.68 -12.81 -29.56
C ARG A 8 -20.31 -12.54 -28.95
N LEU A 9 -19.95 -11.28 -28.82
CA LEU A 9 -18.85 -10.86 -27.97
C LEU A 9 -19.06 -11.55 -26.61
N ARG A 10 -18.17 -12.48 -26.24
CA ARG A 10 -18.16 -13.05 -24.92
C ARG A 10 -18.04 -11.89 -23.94
N ARG A 11 -19.06 -11.66 -23.13
CA ARG A 11 -18.97 -10.72 -22.02
C ARG A 11 -17.89 -11.25 -21.09
N MET A 12 -16.72 -10.63 -21.14
CA MET A 12 -15.67 -10.85 -20.14
C MET A 12 -16.14 -10.20 -18.82
N LEU A 13 -15.66 -10.70 -17.71
CA LEU A 13 -15.82 -10.08 -16.39
C LEU A 13 -14.52 -9.32 -16.06
N PRO A 14 -14.33 -8.10 -16.59
CA PRO A 14 -13.10 -7.35 -16.43
C PRO A 14 -13.05 -6.65 -15.08
N ILE A 15 -11.85 -6.50 -14.51
CA ILE A 15 -11.60 -5.47 -13.51
C ILE A 15 -11.64 -4.14 -14.27
N ASN A 16 -12.64 -3.31 -13.97
CA ASN A 16 -12.82 -2.00 -14.59
C ASN A 16 -12.94 -0.92 -13.51
N LEU A 17 -11.97 -0.01 -13.49
CA LEU A 17 -11.90 1.14 -12.58
C LEU A 17 -12.03 2.46 -13.33
N SER A 18 -12.51 2.45 -14.58
CA SER A 18 -12.72 3.68 -15.37
C SER A 18 -13.64 4.64 -14.63
N GLY A 19 -13.24 5.90 -14.57
CA GLY A 19 -13.96 6.96 -13.86
C GLY A 19 -13.79 6.94 -12.34
N LYS A 20 -13.03 5.99 -11.80
CA LYS A 20 -12.65 5.97 -10.38
C LYS A 20 -11.32 6.70 -10.16
N ARG A 21 -11.20 7.38 -9.02
CA ARG A 21 -9.97 8.03 -8.60
C ARG A 21 -9.37 7.31 -7.41
N ALA A 22 -8.07 7.05 -7.48
CA ALA A 22 -7.31 6.35 -6.46
C ALA A 22 -6.20 7.22 -5.87
N LEU A 23 -5.96 7.07 -4.59
CA LEU A 23 -4.77 7.56 -3.89
C LEU A 23 -3.98 6.37 -3.37
N VAL A 24 -2.70 6.28 -3.73
CA VAL A 24 -1.76 5.31 -3.15
C VAL A 24 -0.75 6.05 -2.29
N ALA A 25 -0.88 5.93 -0.98
CA ALA A 25 0.08 6.49 -0.02
C ALA A 25 1.25 5.54 0.20
N GLY A 26 2.46 6.05 0.07
CA GLY A 26 3.70 5.27 0.25
C GLY A 26 4.37 4.85 -1.06
N VAL A 27 4.34 5.72 -2.08
CA VAL A 27 5.11 5.51 -3.33
C VAL A 27 6.33 6.43 -3.30
N ALA A 28 7.52 5.87 -3.29
CA ALA A 28 8.77 6.62 -3.22
C ALA A 28 9.77 6.27 -4.34
N ASP A 29 9.54 5.14 -5.01
CA ASP A 29 10.31 4.63 -6.15
C ASP A 29 9.48 3.58 -6.90
N ASP A 30 10.08 2.93 -7.89
CA ASP A 30 9.46 1.93 -8.76
C ASP A 30 9.61 0.47 -8.29
N ASN A 31 10.23 0.23 -7.13
CA ASN A 31 10.58 -1.12 -6.66
C ASN A 31 9.69 -1.65 -5.53
N GLY A 32 8.67 -0.91 -5.11
CA GLY A 32 7.82 -1.26 -3.98
C GLY A 32 6.40 -1.66 -4.38
N PHE A 33 5.69 -2.28 -3.43
CA PHE A 33 4.27 -2.63 -3.61
C PHE A 33 3.40 -1.41 -3.96
N GLY A 34 3.65 -0.24 -3.35
CA GLY A 34 2.88 0.98 -3.65
C GLY A 34 2.91 1.35 -5.13
N PHE A 35 4.08 1.28 -5.77
CA PHE A 35 4.20 1.56 -7.19
C PHE A 35 3.48 0.51 -8.06
N ALA A 36 3.65 -0.77 -7.74
CA ALA A 36 2.98 -1.85 -8.48
C ALA A 36 1.45 -1.76 -8.35
N ILE A 37 0.95 -1.42 -7.16
CA ILE A 37 -0.48 -1.18 -6.93
C ILE A 37 -0.96 0.02 -7.76
N ALA A 38 -0.25 1.14 -7.73
CA ALA A 38 -0.59 2.32 -8.53
C ALA A 38 -0.66 1.98 -10.03
N LYS A 39 0.30 1.19 -10.53
CA LYS A 39 0.33 0.72 -11.92
C LYS A 39 -0.85 -0.20 -12.24
N ALA A 40 -1.19 -1.14 -11.37
CA ALA A 40 -2.33 -2.05 -11.57
C ALA A 40 -3.68 -1.30 -11.56
N LEU A 41 -3.86 -0.32 -10.66
CA LEU A 41 -5.05 0.52 -10.62
C LEU A 41 -5.19 1.35 -11.91
N ALA A 42 -4.10 1.94 -12.40
CA ALA A 42 -4.08 2.68 -13.66
C ALA A 42 -4.35 1.76 -14.86
N ALA A 43 -3.77 0.55 -14.89
CA ALA A 43 -4.03 -0.45 -15.93
C ALA A 43 -5.50 -0.89 -15.96
N ALA A 44 -6.18 -0.85 -14.83
CA ALA A 44 -7.62 -1.10 -14.73
C ALA A 44 -8.48 0.13 -15.08
N GLY A 45 -7.88 1.28 -15.39
CA GLY A 45 -8.57 2.49 -15.86
C GLY A 45 -8.79 3.56 -14.79
N ALA A 46 -8.26 3.43 -13.57
CA ALA A 46 -8.36 4.46 -12.56
C ALA A 46 -7.45 5.67 -12.85
N SER A 47 -7.91 6.88 -12.51
CA SER A 47 -7.02 8.04 -12.33
C SER A 47 -6.29 7.91 -11.02
N VAL A 48 -4.95 7.91 -11.07
CA VAL A 48 -4.12 7.60 -9.89
C VAL A 48 -3.36 8.82 -9.40
N CYS A 49 -3.55 9.13 -8.13
CA CYS A 49 -2.70 10.03 -7.35
C CYS A 49 -1.81 9.20 -6.42
N VAL A 50 -0.64 9.73 -6.09
CA VAL A 50 0.26 9.11 -5.12
C VAL A 50 0.66 10.10 -4.03
N ALA A 51 0.95 9.58 -2.84
CA ALA A 51 1.53 10.37 -1.77
C ALA A 51 2.89 9.79 -1.38
N THR A 52 3.88 10.68 -1.29
CA THR A 52 5.29 10.34 -1.13
C THR A 52 5.84 10.99 0.12
N TRP A 53 6.62 10.23 0.88
CA TRP A 53 7.33 10.74 2.05
C TRP A 53 8.25 11.91 1.66
N PRO A 54 8.19 13.06 2.35
CA PRO A 54 8.91 14.28 1.99
C PRO A 54 10.40 14.08 1.68
N PRO A 55 11.18 13.32 2.45
CA PRO A 55 12.58 13.08 2.11
C PRO A 55 12.84 12.33 0.79
N ALA A 56 11.86 11.58 0.31
CA ALA A 56 11.95 10.84 -0.96
C ALA A 56 11.29 11.58 -2.15
N LEU A 57 10.45 12.59 -1.89
CA LEU A 57 9.62 13.24 -2.90
C LEU A 57 10.44 13.79 -4.07
N ASN A 58 11.42 14.62 -3.79
CA ASN A 58 12.25 15.22 -4.84
C ASN A 58 13.07 14.17 -5.62
N ILE A 59 13.46 13.10 -4.95
CA ILE A 59 14.16 11.97 -5.60
C ILE A 59 13.20 11.30 -6.59
N PHE A 60 11.98 11.00 -6.16
CA PHE A 60 10.97 10.35 -6.98
C PHE A 60 10.56 11.22 -8.19
N LEU A 61 10.32 12.53 -7.97
CA LEU A 61 10.04 13.48 -9.05
C LEU A 61 11.16 13.52 -10.09
N ASN A 62 12.42 13.60 -9.65
CA ASN A 62 13.58 13.57 -10.54
C ASN A 62 13.72 12.25 -11.32
N LEU A 63 13.39 11.09 -10.71
CA LEU A 63 13.41 9.81 -11.41
C LEU A 63 12.39 9.78 -12.55
N ILE A 64 11.19 10.34 -12.33
CA ILE A 64 10.14 10.46 -13.33
C ILE A 64 10.57 11.44 -14.44
N GLU A 65 10.97 12.64 -14.07
CA GLU A 65 11.33 13.72 -15.01
C GLU A 65 12.48 13.32 -15.94
N ARG A 66 13.49 12.64 -15.40
CA ARG A 66 14.67 12.17 -16.17
C ARG A 66 14.43 10.84 -16.89
N GLY A 67 13.23 10.28 -16.84
CA GLY A 67 12.91 9.00 -17.48
C GLY A 67 13.65 7.80 -16.90
N LYS A 68 14.20 7.91 -15.67
CA LYS A 68 15.02 6.83 -15.06
C LYS A 68 14.22 5.59 -14.70
N ILE A 69 12.89 5.74 -14.54
CA ILE A 69 11.95 4.66 -14.23
C ILE A 69 10.93 4.42 -15.36
N ASP A 70 11.20 4.87 -16.58
CA ASP A 70 10.27 4.71 -17.70
C ASP A 70 10.05 3.25 -18.07
N ALA A 71 11.07 2.41 -17.92
CA ALA A 71 10.92 0.97 -18.13
C ALA A 71 9.86 0.37 -17.19
N SER A 72 9.90 0.71 -15.89
CA SER A 72 8.94 0.27 -14.89
C SER A 72 7.55 0.91 -15.07
N ARG A 73 7.50 2.16 -15.57
CA ARG A 73 6.28 2.89 -15.87
C ARG A 73 5.56 2.41 -17.13
N ARG A 74 6.22 1.62 -17.99
CA ARG A 74 5.62 1.16 -19.25
C ARG A 74 4.41 0.26 -19.00
N MET A 75 3.28 0.64 -19.57
CA MET A 75 2.02 -0.08 -19.54
C MET A 75 1.96 -1.13 -20.67
N SER A 76 1.00 -2.05 -20.60
CA SER A 76 0.84 -3.11 -21.59
C SER A 76 0.48 -2.60 -23.01
N ASP A 77 -0.15 -1.43 -23.08
CA ASP A 77 -0.48 -0.74 -24.34
C ASP A 77 0.69 0.10 -24.91
N GLY A 78 1.84 0.09 -24.24
CA GLY A 78 3.04 0.85 -24.62
C GLY A 78 3.09 2.28 -24.09
N SER A 79 2.02 2.81 -23.50
CA SER A 79 2.01 4.12 -22.85
C SER A 79 2.86 4.12 -21.56
N LEU A 80 3.12 5.28 -21.01
CA LEU A 80 3.77 5.41 -19.71
C LEU A 80 2.73 5.73 -18.62
N LEU A 81 2.81 5.04 -17.48
CA LEU A 81 2.07 5.40 -16.28
C LEU A 81 2.33 6.86 -15.93
N THR A 82 1.27 7.63 -15.82
CA THR A 82 1.28 9.01 -15.31
C THR A 82 0.46 9.10 -14.05
N PHE A 83 0.88 9.97 -13.13
CA PHE A 83 0.12 10.25 -11.92
C PHE A 83 -0.63 11.57 -12.09
N GLU A 84 -1.91 11.59 -11.75
CA GLU A 84 -2.74 12.79 -11.81
C GLU A 84 -2.20 13.87 -10.85
N ARG A 85 -1.75 13.44 -9.67
CA ARG A 85 -1.05 14.25 -8.68
C ARG A 85 -0.04 13.42 -7.90
N ILE A 86 1.01 14.10 -7.42
CA ILE A 86 1.99 13.56 -6.48
C ILE A 86 2.04 14.51 -5.28
N TYR A 87 1.63 14.03 -4.12
CA TYR A 87 1.53 14.82 -2.88
C TYR A 87 2.64 14.49 -1.89
N PRO A 88 3.13 15.47 -1.10
CA PRO A 88 3.90 15.17 0.09
C PRO A 88 3.00 14.55 1.17
N LEU A 89 3.49 13.53 1.86
CA LEU A 89 2.83 12.93 3.02
C LEU A 89 3.86 12.37 3.99
N ASP A 90 3.85 12.86 5.22
CA ASP A 90 4.43 12.17 6.36
C ASP A 90 3.30 11.72 7.30
N ALA A 91 2.92 10.45 7.19
CA ALA A 91 1.80 9.89 7.95
C ALA A 91 2.10 9.65 9.44
N MET A 92 3.25 10.10 9.94
CA MET A 92 3.53 10.22 11.36
C MET A 92 2.73 11.35 12.00
N TYR A 93 2.22 12.30 11.21
CA TYR A 93 1.59 13.53 11.68
C TYR A 93 0.17 13.65 11.16
N ASP A 94 -0.78 13.72 12.08
CA ASP A 94 -2.19 13.93 11.77
C ASP A 94 -2.43 15.34 11.22
N THR A 95 -1.82 16.35 11.86
CA THR A 95 -1.87 17.77 11.50
C THR A 95 -0.45 18.34 11.42
N LEU A 96 -0.26 19.45 10.75
CA LEU A 96 1.05 20.11 10.65
C LEU A 96 1.57 20.53 12.02
N GLU A 97 0.69 20.96 12.93
CA GLU A 97 1.03 21.38 14.28
C GLU A 97 1.56 20.23 15.14
N SER A 98 1.16 18.99 14.83
CA SER A 98 1.66 17.81 15.53
C SER A 98 3.09 17.42 15.14
N ALA A 99 3.62 17.99 14.04
CA ALA A 99 5.00 17.79 13.63
C ALA A 99 5.94 18.67 14.48
N PRO A 100 7.04 18.10 15.02
CA PRO A 100 8.05 18.87 15.76
C PRO A 100 8.70 19.97 14.91
N ASP A 101 9.19 21.02 15.55
CA ASP A 101 9.81 22.18 14.87
C ASP A 101 11.03 21.77 14.01
N ASP A 102 11.86 20.86 14.52
CA ASP A 102 13.03 20.36 13.80
C ASP A 102 12.66 19.62 12.50
N VAL A 103 11.51 18.98 12.46
CA VAL A 103 10.95 18.36 11.25
C VAL A 103 10.43 19.46 10.31
N ARG A 104 9.62 20.39 10.81
CA ARG A 104 9.04 21.47 9.99
C ARG A 104 10.11 22.37 9.37
N GLU A 105 11.19 22.66 10.11
CA GLU A 105 12.31 23.48 9.64
C GLU A 105 13.34 22.69 8.80
N ASN A 106 13.21 21.37 8.70
CA ASN A 106 14.10 20.57 7.88
C ASN A 106 13.96 20.94 6.39
N LYS A 107 15.09 21.12 5.71
CA LYS A 107 15.14 21.51 4.28
C LYS A 107 14.33 20.63 3.32
N ARG A 108 14.03 19.39 3.71
CA ARG A 108 13.23 18.45 2.91
C ARG A 108 11.73 18.59 3.13
N TYR A 109 11.31 19.36 4.14
CA TYR A 109 9.92 19.57 4.54
C TYR A 109 9.48 21.02 4.39
N LYS A 110 10.35 21.97 4.72
CA LYS A 110 10.07 23.39 4.90
C LYS A 110 9.27 24.03 3.76
N GLU A 111 9.55 23.67 2.50
CA GLU A 111 8.91 24.27 1.33
C GLU A 111 7.68 23.49 0.83
N LEU A 112 7.33 22.39 1.47
CA LEU A 112 6.24 21.53 1.04
C LEU A 112 4.87 21.98 1.56
N GLY A 113 4.83 22.95 2.47
CA GLY A 113 3.61 23.34 3.17
C GLY A 113 3.13 22.25 4.11
N ASP A 114 1.83 22.02 4.17
CA ASP A 114 1.27 20.98 5.03
C ASP A 114 1.45 19.57 4.41
N PHE A 115 2.32 18.79 5.00
CA PHE A 115 2.65 17.41 4.62
C PHE A 115 1.98 16.35 5.52
N SER A 116 1.10 16.78 6.42
CA SER A 116 0.34 15.91 7.32
C SER A 116 -0.79 15.16 6.60
N ILE A 117 -1.47 14.27 7.32
CA ILE A 117 -2.65 13.58 6.79
C ILE A 117 -3.78 14.57 6.52
N ASP A 118 -4.02 15.55 7.41
CA ASP A 118 -5.02 16.61 7.17
C ASP A 118 -4.65 17.48 5.96
N GLY A 119 -3.37 17.83 5.83
CA GLY A 119 -2.87 18.55 4.67
C GLY A 119 -3.07 17.81 3.36
N LEU A 120 -2.88 16.49 3.35
CA LEU A 120 -3.14 15.64 2.18
C LEU A 120 -4.63 15.65 1.81
N VAL A 121 -5.53 15.45 2.78
CA VAL A 121 -6.98 15.48 2.57
C VAL A 121 -7.44 16.82 2.03
N LYS A 122 -6.94 17.91 2.62
CA LYS A 122 -7.25 19.27 2.16
C LYS A 122 -6.83 19.48 0.72
N ARG A 123 -5.58 19.16 0.35
CA ARG A 123 -5.08 19.28 -1.04
C ARG A 123 -5.94 18.45 -2.00
N PHE A 124 -6.30 17.25 -1.61
CA PHE A 124 -7.12 16.36 -2.42
C PHE A 124 -8.52 16.94 -2.67
N THR A 125 -9.11 17.54 -1.63
CA THR A 125 -10.41 18.22 -1.73
C THR A 125 -10.33 19.50 -2.53
N ASP A 126 -9.27 20.28 -2.38
CA ASP A 126 -9.01 21.50 -3.16
C ASP A 126 -8.86 21.18 -4.67
N ASP A 127 -8.17 20.09 -5.01
CA ASP A 127 -7.96 19.68 -6.40
C ASP A 127 -9.20 19.06 -7.05
N PHE A 128 -10.04 18.32 -6.29
CA PHE A 128 -11.05 17.44 -6.86
C PHE A 128 -12.48 17.62 -6.31
N GLY A 129 -12.71 18.50 -5.35
CA GLY A 129 -14.01 18.77 -4.75
C GLY A 129 -14.40 17.89 -3.57
N ALA A 130 -15.69 17.89 -3.20
CA ALA A 130 -16.17 17.39 -1.92
C ALA A 130 -16.26 15.85 -1.78
N THR A 131 -16.36 15.11 -2.88
CA THR A 131 -16.41 13.62 -2.87
C THR A 131 -15.50 13.07 -3.95
N PRO A 132 -14.18 13.29 -3.82
CA PRO A 132 -13.29 13.15 -4.95
C PRO A 132 -12.70 11.76 -5.13
N ILE A 133 -12.88 10.84 -4.15
CA ILE A 133 -12.05 9.64 -4.10
C ILE A 133 -12.89 8.35 -3.96
N ASP A 134 -12.48 7.32 -4.69
CA ASP A 134 -13.09 6.00 -4.69
C ASP A 134 -12.20 4.96 -4.00
N ILE A 135 -10.89 5.11 -4.11
CA ILE A 135 -9.92 4.11 -3.71
C ILE A 135 -8.79 4.76 -2.91
N VAL A 136 -8.55 4.28 -1.72
CA VAL A 136 -7.37 4.65 -0.91
C VAL A 136 -6.55 3.40 -0.63
N VAL A 137 -5.25 3.50 -0.83
CA VAL A 137 -4.29 2.44 -0.49
C VAL A 137 -3.26 2.97 0.49
N HIS A 138 -3.18 2.33 1.65
CA HIS A 138 -2.18 2.57 2.67
C HIS A 138 -1.01 1.59 2.50
N SER A 139 0.03 2.02 1.80
CA SER A 139 1.27 1.27 1.59
C SER A 139 2.42 1.89 2.40
N LEU A 140 2.16 2.12 3.69
CA LEU A 140 3.04 2.82 4.61
C LEU A 140 3.53 1.88 5.71
N ALA A 141 4.79 1.98 6.05
CA ALA A 141 5.38 1.34 7.22
C ALA A 141 6.68 2.06 7.59
N ASN A 142 6.91 2.22 8.87
CA ASN A 142 8.19 2.69 9.39
C ASN A 142 8.47 2.00 10.73
N GLY A 143 9.66 1.41 10.88
CA GLY A 143 10.14 0.82 12.12
C GLY A 143 11.59 1.21 12.32
N PRO A 144 11.88 2.31 13.04
CA PRO A 144 13.25 2.83 13.17
C PRO A 144 14.21 1.81 13.81
N GLU A 145 13.68 0.91 14.61
CA GLU A 145 14.43 -0.14 15.29
C GLU A 145 14.14 -1.55 14.74
N VAL A 146 13.69 -1.68 13.50
CA VAL A 146 13.28 -2.98 12.90
C VAL A 146 14.33 -4.09 12.98
N LYS A 147 15.62 -3.74 13.04
CA LYS A 147 16.72 -4.70 13.19
C LYS A 147 16.92 -5.20 14.62
N LYS A 148 16.34 -4.54 15.62
CA LYS A 148 16.47 -4.96 17.02
C LYS A 148 15.51 -6.09 17.34
N PRO A 149 15.97 -7.12 18.08
CA PRO A 149 15.06 -8.09 18.68
C PRO A 149 14.02 -7.37 19.57
N LEU A 150 12.85 -7.97 19.74
CA LEU A 150 11.78 -7.37 20.56
C LEU A 150 12.22 -7.13 22.02
N LEU A 151 13.12 -7.94 22.56
CA LEU A 151 13.67 -7.77 23.92
C LEU A 151 14.57 -6.54 24.05
N GLU A 152 15.04 -5.96 22.95
CA GLU A 152 15.97 -4.83 22.94
C GLU A 152 15.36 -3.55 22.38
N VAL A 153 14.10 -3.61 21.90
CA VAL A 153 13.44 -2.44 21.34
C VAL A 153 13.13 -1.43 22.44
N SER A 154 13.38 -0.15 22.16
CA SER A 154 12.99 0.92 23.05
C SER A 154 11.47 1.16 22.99
N ARG A 155 10.89 1.71 24.09
CA ARG A 155 9.47 2.13 24.11
C ARG A 155 9.18 3.09 22.95
N ASN A 156 10.06 4.06 22.70
CA ASN A 156 9.90 5.02 21.60
C ASN A 156 9.94 4.33 20.24
N GLY A 157 10.90 3.45 19.98
CA GLY A 157 10.99 2.69 18.72
C GLY A 157 9.75 1.83 18.47
N TYR A 158 9.26 1.14 19.52
CA TYR A 158 8.04 0.34 19.46
C TYR A 158 6.80 1.20 19.12
N LEU A 159 6.60 2.31 19.87
CA LEU A 159 5.45 3.19 19.65
C LEU A 159 5.52 3.88 18.29
N THR A 160 6.72 4.25 17.81
CA THR A 160 6.91 4.78 16.46
C THR A 160 6.52 3.77 15.39
N ALA A 161 6.89 2.50 15.55
CA ALA A 161 6.51 1.45 14.60
C ALA A 161 4.99 1.26 14.53
N VAL A 162 4.30 1.23 15.68
CA VAL A 162 2.84 1.10 15.75
C VAL A 162 2.16 2.34 15.18
N SER A 163 2.63 3.54 15.55
CA SER A 163 2.08 4.82 15.06
C SER A 163 2.16 4.91 13.53
N ALA A 164 3.36 4.72 12.96
CA ALA A 164 3.58 4.88 11.52
C ALA A 164 2.97 3.78 10.67
N SER A 165 2.84 2.55 11.20
CA SER A 165 2.49 1.39 10.38
C SER A 165 1.09 0.83 10.65
N ALA A 166 0.42 1.27 11.73
CA ALA A 166 -0.94 0.88 12.07
C ALA A 166 -1.84 2.09 12.28
N TYR A 167 -1.54 2.96 13.27
CA TYR A 167 -2.41 4.10 13.56
C TYR A 167 -2.57 5.04 12.36
N SER A 168 -1.55 5.23 11.55
CA SER A 168 -1.65 6.05 10.32
C SER A 168 -2.78 5.59 9.39
N MET A 169 -3.08 4.28 9.34
CA MET A 169 -4.25 3.77 8.62
C MET A 169 -5.55 4.24 9.27
N VAL A 170 -5.65 4.14 10.60
CA VAL A 170 -6.83 4.62 11.35
C VAL A 170 -7.06 6.10 11.05
N SER A 171 -6.02 6.92 11.17
CA SER A 171 -6.04 8.34 10.87
C SER A 171 -6.47 8.64 9.43
N MET A 172 -5.95 7.91 8.46
CA MET A 172 -6.34 8.07 7.06
C MET A 172 -7.80 7.67 6.81
N VAL A 173 -8.30 6.57 7.41
CA VAL A 173 -9.71 6.19 7.26
C VAL A 173 -10.63 7.23 7.87
N GLN A 174 -10.29 7.77 9.06
CA GLN A 174 -11.06 8.82 9.72
C GLN A 174 -11.23 10.07 8.83
N ARG A 175 -10.18 10.45 8.09
CA ARG A 175 -10.11 11.69 7.34
C ARG A 175 -10.54 11.56 5.89
N PHE A 176 -10.22 10.46 5.24
CA PHE A 176 -10.66 10.19 3.87
C PHE A 176 -12.08 9.64 3.81
N GLY A 177 -12.55 8.87 4.80
CA GLY A 177 -13.88 8.28 4.83
C GLY A 177 -15.01 9.25 4.50
N PRO A 178 -15.06 10.46 5.09
CA PRO A 178 -16.10 11.46 4.79
C PRO A 178 -16.14 11.94 3.35
N ILE A 179 -15.03 11.86 2.62
CA ILE A 179 -14.88 12.32 1.23
C ILE A 179 -14.79 11.16 0.23
N MET A 180 -14.89 9.93 0.69
CA MET A 180 -14.96 8.76 -0.18
C MET A 180 -16.37 8.57 -0.72
N ARG A 181 -16.48 8.11 -1.98
CA ARG A 181 -17.78 7.73 -2.54
C ARG A 181 -18.30 6.45 -1.89
N HIS A 182 -19.60 6.35 -1.75
CA HIS A 182 -20.25 5.12 -1.33
C HIS A 182 -19.85 3.95 -2.26
N GLY A 183 -19.53 2.80 -1.69
CA GLY A 183 -18.95 1.67 -2.42
C GLY A 183 -17.44 1.75 -2.58
N GLY A 184 -16.80 2.79 -2.06
CA GLY A 184 -15.36 2.98 -2.09
C GLY A 184 -14.59 1.88 -1.39
N SER A 185 -13.29 1.80 -1.64
CA SER A 185 -12.39 0.76 -1.13
C SER A 185 -11.16 1.36 -0.47
N PHE A 186 -10.91 0.98 0.78
CA PHE A 186 -9.68 1.28 1.51
C PHE A 186 -8.90 -0.03 1.71
N ASN A 187 -7.66 -0.08 1.22
CA ASN A 187 -6.82 -1.26 1.34
C ASN A 187 -5.47 -0.90 1.99
N SER A 188 -5.00 -1.77 2.89
CA SER A 188 -3.68 -1.62 3.51
C SER A 188 -2.78 -2.82 3.20
N LEU A 189 -1.50 -2.73 3.58
CA LEU A 189 -0.53 -3.80 3.44
C LEU A 189 -0.07 -4.30 4.80
N THR A 190 -0.19 -5.61 5.01
CA THR A 190 0.32 -6.32 6.18
C THR A 190 1.34 -7.38 5.78
N TYR A 191 1.81 -8.13 6.76
CA TYR A 191 2.70 -9.26 6.59
C TYR A 191 2.38 -10.33 7.64
N MET A 192 2.52 -11.59 7.29
CA MET A 192 2.22 -12.72 8.17
C MET A 192 2.93 -12.72 9.53
N ALA A 193 3.93 -11.82 9.71
CA ALA A 193 4.53 -11.58 11.02
C ALA A 193 3.53 -11.06 12.07
N SER A 194 2.32 -10.65 11.67
CA SER A 194 1.17 -10.40 12.55
C SER A 194 0.73 -11.62 13.34
N GLU A 195 0.90 -12.82 12.76
CA GLU A 195 0.40 -14.10 13.30
C GLU A 195 1.53 -15.12 13.56
N ARG A 196 2.68 -14.96 12.94
CA ARG A 196 3.80 -15.89 13.00
C ARG A 196 5.07 -15.21 13.50
N ALA A 197 5.88 -15.93 14.24
CA ALA A 197 7.22 -15.47 14.61
C ALA A 197 8.13 -15.50 13.36
N ILE A 198 8.61 -14.34 12.96
CA ILE A 198 9.58 -14.18 11.87
C ILE A 198 10.87 -13.63 12.48
N PRO A 199 11.87 -14.50 12.75
CA PRO A 199 13.14 -14.08 13.32
C PRO A 199 13.82 -13.01 12.46
N GLY A 200 14.21 -11.89 13.08
CA GLY A 200 14.81 -10.74 12.39
C GLY A 200 13.82 -9.69 11.87
N TYR A 201 12.51 -9.93 11.95
CA TYR A 201 11.47 -8.90 11.72
C TYR A 201 11.08 -8.30 13.08
N GLY A 202 11.91 -7.39 13.59
CA GLY A 202 11.89 -6.90 14.96
C GLY A 202 11.33 -5.48 15.10
N GLY A 203 11.79 -4.78 16.13
CA GLY A 203 11.50 -3.36 16.36
C GLY A 203 10.02 -3.01 16.61
N GLY A 204 9.18 -3.98 16.99
CA GLY A 204 7.73 -3.76 17.16
C GLY A 204 6.92 -3.87 15.85
N MET A 205 7.55 -4.18 14.71
CA MET A 205 6.85 -4.26 13.42
C MET A 205 5.83 -5.39 13.36
N SER A 206 6.09 -6.55 13.98
CA SER A 206 5.10 -7.63 14.07
C SER A 206 3.85 -7.19 14.81
N SER A 207 4.02 -6.49 15.94
CA SER A 207 2.92 -5.93 16.73
C SER A 207 2.14 -4.87 15.94
N ALA A 208 2.84 -4.03 15.18
CA ALA A 208 2.20 -3.04 14.31
C ALA A 208 1.35 -3.71 13.22
N LYS A 209 1.81 -4.81 12.62
CA LYS A 209 1.04 -5.57 11.62
C LYS A 209 -0.17 -6.27 12.25
N ALA A 210 -0.05 -6.81 13.46
CA ALA A 210 -1.17 -7.38 14.20
C ALA A 210 -2.23 -6.32 14.56
N ALA A 211 -1.80 -5.14 15.02
CA ALA A 211 -2.68 -4.00 15.27
C ALA A 211 -3.43 -3.57 13.99
N LEU A 212 -2.71 -3.39 12.87
CA LEU A 212 -3.30 -3.01 11.59
C LEU A 212 -4.37 -4.01 11.12
N GLU A 213 -4.16 -5.31 11.28
CA GLU A 213 -5.15 -6.34 10.92
C GLU A 213 -6.36 -6.33 11.87
N SER A 214 -6.13 -6.09 13.16
CA SER A 214 -7.21 -5.91 14.13
C SER A 214 -8.04 -4.69 13.80
N ASP A 215 -7.39 -3.55 13.55
CA ASP A 215 -8.03 -2.28 13.21
C ASP A 215 -8.79 -2.37 11.88
N THR A 216 -8.28 -3.12 10.89
CA THR A 216 -8.98 -3.37 9.62
C THR A 216 -10.39 -3.90 9.85
N ARG A 217 -10.58 -4.84 10.77
CA ARG A 217 -11.90 -5.43 11.06
C ARG A 217 -12.86 -4.41 11.67
N LEU A 218 -12.40 -3.61 12.62
CA LEU A 218 -13.22 -2.60 13.28
C LEU A 218 -13.52 -1.42 12.35
N LEU A 219 -12.51 -0.93 11.63
CA LEU A 219 -12.68 0.13 10.64
C LEU A 219 -13.62 -0.28 9.50
N ALA A 220 -13.60 -1.55 9.08
CA ALA A 220 -14.54 -2.06 8.09
C ALA A 220 -15.99 -1.98 8.56
N PHE A 221 -16.24 -2.29 9.83
CA PHE A 221 -17.56 -2.14 10.43
C PHE A 221 -17.98 -0.67 10.53
N GLU A 222 -17.11 0.19 11.07
CA GLU A 222 -17.43 1.59 11.30
C GLU A 222 -17.55 2.38 10.00
N ALA A 223 -16.58 2.29 9.09
CA ALA A 223 -16.59 2.97 7.81
C ALA A 223 -17.68 2.42 6.88
N GLY A 224 -17.93 1.11 6.92
CA GLY A 224 -19.00 0.47 6.18
C GLY A 224 -20.36 0.99 6.58
N ARG A 225 -20.63 1.08 7.88
CA ARG A 225 -21.90 1.62 8.41
C ARG A 225 -22.07 3.12 8.18
N LYS A 226 -20.99 3.88 8.28
CA LYS A 226 -21.05 5.34 8.23
C LYS A 226 -21.00 5.88 6.81
N TRP A 227 -20.19 5.29 5.93
CA TRP A 227 -19.92 5.83 4.59
C TRP A 227 -20.10 4.83 3.46
N GLY A 228 -20.40 3.57 3.74
CA GLY A 228 -20.48 2.51 2.73
C GLY A 228 -19.12 2.16 2.13
N VAL A 229 -18.03 2.38 2.87
CA VAL A 229 -16.65 2.11 2.44
C VAL A 229 -16.20 0.75 2.94
N ARG A 230 -15.59 -0.05 2.03
CA ARG A 230 -15.00 -1.35 2.37
C ARG A 230 -13.56 -1.14 2.82
N VAL A 231 -13.14 -1.85 3.87
CA VAL A 231 -11.78 -1.81 4.39
C VAL A 231 -11.21 -3.22 4.45
N ASN A 232 -10.08 -3.43 3.76
CA ASN A 232 -9.39 -4.71 3.72
C ASN A 232 -7.88 -4.53 3.86
N THR A 233 -7.18 -5.61 4.12
CA THR A 233 -5.72 -5.62 4.11
C THR A 233 -5.18 -6.76 3.26
N ILE A 234 -4.00 -6.57 2.65
CA ILE A 234 -3.31 -7.56 1.83
C ILE A 234 -2.05 -7.98 2.60
N SER A 235 -1.97 -9.26 2.95
CA SER A 235 -0.78 -9.85 3.53
C SER A 235 0.15 -10.31 2.40
N ALA A 236 1.13 -9.46 2.08
CA ALA A 236 2.08 -9.73 1.01
C ALA A 236 3.28 -10.52 1.52
N GLY A 237 3.77 -11.46 0.72
CA GLY A 237 5.06 -12.13 0.98
C GLY A 237 6.25 -11.16 0.91
N PRO A 238 7.45 -11.61 1.28
CA PRO A 238 8.64 -10.75 1.24
C PRO A 238 9.00 -10.36 -0.20
N LEU A 239 9.36 -9.09 -0.38
CA LEU A 239 9.81 -8.51 -1.64
C LEU A 239 11.13 -7.76 -1.40
N ALA A 240 12.13 -8.02 -2.21
CA ALA A 240 13.40 -7.30 -2.18
C ALA A 240 13.20 -5.89 -2.74
N SER A 241 12.69 -4.98 -1.92
CA SER A 241 12.50 -3.57 -2.24
C SER A 241 13.48 -2.68 -1.47
N ARG A 242 13.65 -1.43 -1.90
CA ARG A 242 14.47 -0.45 -1.18
C ARG A 242 14.02 -0.26 0.27
N ALA A 243 12.71 -0.16 0.50
CA ALA A 243 12.17 -0.04 1.85
C ALA A 243 12.45 -1.29 2.69
N ALA A 244 12.33 -2.48 2.11
CA ALA A 244 12.58 -3.75 2.78
C ALA A 244 14.06 -4.00 3.09
N SER A 245 15.00 -3.36 2.36
CA SER A 245 16.44 -3.44 2.66
C SER A 245 16.80 -2.94 4.07
N ALA A 246 15.95 -2.09 4.65
CA ALA A 246 16.10 -1.65 6.04
C ALA A 246 15.97 -2.80 7.05
N ILE A 247 15.28 -3.89 6.71
CA ILE A 247 15.11 -5.08 7.59
C ILE A 247 16.46 -5.81 7.76
N GLY A 248 17.32 -5.81 6.73
CA GLY A 248 18.67 -6.40 6.79
C GLY A 248 18.74 -7.90 6.53
N ILE A 249 17.59 -8.59 6.47
CA ILE A 249 17.49 -10.03 6.20
C ILE A 249 16.55 -10.34 5.02
N ILE A 250 16.18 -9.33 4.24
CA ILE A 250 15.13 -9.47 3.22
C ILE A 250 15.47 -10.52 2.16
N GLU A 251 16.70 -10.58 1.70
CA GLU A 251 17.13 -11.55 0.69
C GLU A 251 17.00 -12.99 1.22
N ARG A 252 17.37 -13.21 2.50
CA ARG A 252 17.16 -14.51 3.15
C ARG A 252 15.69 -14.84 3.31
N MET A 253 14.85 -13.86 3.62
CA MET A 253 13.39 -14.07 3.69
C MET A 253 12.81 -14.47 2.34
N VAL A 254 13.21 -13.80 1.25
CA VAL A 254 12.78 -14.13 -0.11
C VAL A 254 13.22 -15.55 -0.47
N ALA A 255 14.50 -15.87 -0.33
CA ALA A 255 15.04 -17.19 -0.66
C ALA A 255 14.36 -18.31 0.14
N TYR A 256 14.14 -18.10 1.44
CA TYR A 256 13.45 -19.07 2.29
C TYR A 256 12.00 -19.27 1.86
N CYS A 257 11.28 -18.19 1.58
CA CYS A 257 9.89 -18.27 1.12
C CYS A 257 9.81 -19.01 -0.22
N SER A 258 10.61 -18.64 -1.22
CA SER A 258 10.60 -19.30 -2.53
C SER A 258 10.87 -20.80 -2.46
N ALA A 259 11.78 -21.21 -1.57
CA ALA A 259 12.09 -22.64 -1.37
C ALA A 259 10.97 -23.41 -0.63
N ASN A 260 10.10 -22.70 0.14
CA ASN A 260 9.15 -23.34 1.06
C ASN A 260 7.69 -22.99 0.82
N THR A 261 7.36 -22.36 -0.30
CA THR A 261 5.98 -22.05 -0.67
C THR A 261 5.37 -23.14 -1.57
N PRO A 262 4.04 -23.31 -1.59
CA PRO A 262 3.35 -24.15 -2.56
C PRO A 262 3.62 -23.78 -4.02
N LEU A 263 3.85 -22.49 -4.32
CA LEU A 263 4.28 -22.00 -5.62
C LEU A 263 5.74 -21.55 -5.50
N PRO A 264 6.75 -22.38 -5.87
CA PRO A 264 8.16 -22.14 -5.56
C PRO A 264 8.79 -21.09 -6.48
N GLU A 265 8.31 -19.89 -6.40
CA GLU A 265 8.74 -18.72 -7.16
C GLU A 265 8.82 -17.50 -6.24
N ASP A 266 9.69 -16.55 -6.60
CA ASP A 266 9.70 -15.24 -5.95
C ASP A 266 8.37 -14.51 -6.18
N LEU A 267 7.87 -13.86 -5.13
CA LEU A 267 6.73 -12.98 -5.23
C LEU A 267 7.07 -11.78 -6.11
N LYS A 268 6.20 -11.49 -7.08
CA LYS A 268 6.28 -10.26 -7.88
C LYS A 268 5.37 -9.17 -7.31
N ALA A 269 5.85 -7.95 -7.31
CA ALA A 269 5.05 -6.83 -6.79
C ALA A 269 3.72 -6.65 -7.55
N GLU A 270 3.69 -6.98 -8.83
CA GLU A 270 2.51 -6.95 -9.70
C GLU A 270 1.39 -7.89 -9.22
N GLU A 271 1.72 -9.00 -8.58
CA GLU A 271 0.72 -9.94 -8.04
C GLU A 271 -0.05 -9.30 -6.91
N VAL A 272 0.62 -8.52 -6.06
CA VAL A 272 -0.01 -7.71 -5.02
C VAL A 272 -0.83 -6.57 -5.63
N GLY A 273 -0.30 -5.92 -6.69
CA GLY A 273 -1.01 -4.90 -7.45
C GLY A 273 -2.33 -5.41 -8.04
N ASN A 274 -2.32 -6.61 -8.61
CA ASN A 274 -3.51 -7.23 -9.21
C ASN A 274 -4.60 -7.51 -8.16
N VAL A 275 -4.21 -7.98 -6.97
CA VAL A 275 -5.16 -8.20 -5.87
C VAL A 275 -5.70 -6.87 -5.34
N ALA A 276 -4.89 -5.83 -5.24
CA ALA A 276 -5.33 -4.49 -4.86
C ALA A 276 -6.36 -3.94 -5.87
N ALA A 277 -6.14 -4.10 -7.18
CA ALA A 277 -7.09 -3.71 -8.22
C ALA A 277 -8.40 -4.52 -8.15
N PHE A 278 -8.33 -5.83 -7.88
CA PHE A 278 -9.50 -6.66 -7.64
C PHE A 278 -10.30 -6.16 -6.42
N LEU A 279 -9.65 -5.95 -5.27
CA LEU A 279 -10.31 -5.46 -4.05
C LEU A 279 -10.91 -4.06 -4.23
N ALA A 280 -10.33 -3.23 -5.10
CA ALA A 280 -10.84 -1.91 -5.43
C ALA A 280 -12.05 -1.95 -6.41
N SER A 281 -12.25 -3.06 -7.09
CA SER A 281 -13.29 -3.21 -8.10
C SER A 281 -14.64 -3.60 -7.53
N ASP A 282 -15.68 -3.49 -8.36
CA ASP A 282 -17.04 -3.93 -8.02
C ASP A 282 -17.17 -5.45 -7.89
N LEU A 283 -16.19 -6.21 -8.43
CA LEU A 283 -16.11 -7.67 -8.26
C LEU A 283 -15.88 -8.07 -6.79
N ALA A 284 -15.33 -7.16 -5.99
CA ALA A 284 -15.08 -7.35 -4.57
C ALA A 284 -16.10 -6.61 -3.68
N SER A 285 -17.28 -6.24 -4.21
CA SER A 285 -18.30 -5.45 -3.49
C SER A 285 -18.79 -6.11 -2.21
N GLY A 286 -18.75 -7.43 -2.10
CA GLY A 286 -19.08 -8.21 -0.90
C GLY A 286 -17.89 -8.50 0.01
N ILE A 287 -16.66 -7.98 -0.29
CA ILE A 287 -15.45 -8.30 0.46
C ILE A 287 -15.03 -7.08 1.30
N THR A 288 -15.10 -7.25 2.63
CA THR A 288 -14.64 -6.25 3.61
C THR A 288 -14.21 -6.95 4.90
N ALA A 289 -13.43 -6.29 5.74
CA ALA A 289 -12.93 -6.81 7.02
C ALA A 289 -12.01 -8.04 6.90
N THR A 290 -11.36 -8.24 5.75
CA THR A 290 -10.56 -9.44 5.50
C THR A 290 -9.08 -9.13 5.28
N THR A 291 -8.24 -10.10 5.60
CA THR A 291 -6.84 -10.19 5.18
C THR A 291 -6.75 -11.16 4.01
N VAL A 292 -6.26 -10.66 2.87
CA VAL A 292 -6.04 -11.49 1.67
C VAL A 292 -4.54 -11.77 1.54
N TYR A 293 -4.17 -13.05 1.55
CA TYR A 293 -2.78 -13.46 1.41
C TYR A 293 -2.35 -13.46 -0.05
N VAL A 294 -1.21 -12.82 -0.32
CA VAL A 294 -0.52 -12.82 -1.61
C VAL A 294 0.96 -13.12 -1.33
N ASP A 295 1.26 -14.37 -1.10
CA ASP A 295 2.55 -14.84 -0.59
C ASP A 295 2.94 -16.22 -1.13
N LYS A 296 2.42 -16.59 -2.32
CA LYS A 296 2.65 -17.89 -2.94
C LYS A 296 2.16 -19.09 -2.10
N GLY A 297 1.32 -18.83 -1.08
CA GLY A 297 0.81 -19.85 -0.16
C GLY A 297 1.70 -20.08 1.06
N TYR A 298 2.73 -19.25 1.28
CA TYR A 298 3.67 -19.43 2.39
C TYR A 298 2.97 -19.41 3.76
N HIS A 299 1.96 -18.58 3.96
CA HIS A 299 1.19 -18.49 5.21
C HIS A 299 0.59 -19.83 5.66
N SER A 300 0.31 -20.75 4.73
CA SER A 300 -0.30 -22.06 5.00
C SER A 300 0.69 -23.13 5.44
N MET A 301 2.00 -22.85 5.32
CA MET A 301 3.04 -23.83 5.59
C MET A 301 3.30 -23.98 7.10
N GLY A 302 3.24 -25.19 7.60
CA GLY A 302 3.55 -25.54 8.99
C GLY A 302 4.96 -26.08 9.19
N MET A 303 5.62 -26.51 8.09
CA MET A 303 6.98 -27.07 8.11
C MET A 303 7.72 -26.66 6.85
N ALA A 304 9.02 -26.46 6.96
CA ALA A 304 9.89 -26.20 5.81
C ALA A 304 9.98 -27.44 4.92
N ALA A 305 9.81 -27.27 3.61
CA ALA A 305 10.05 -28.30 2.62
C ALA A 305 11.55 -28.44 2.34
N GLU A 306 12.24 -27.30 2.28
CA GLU A 306 13.69 -27.21 2.10
C GLU A 306 14.29 -26.21 3.11
N ILE A 307 15.46 -26.51 3.61
CA ILE A 307 16.27 -25.57 4.40
C ILE A 307 17.40 -25.10 3.49
N PRO A 308 17.34 -23.88 2.94
CA PRO A 308 18.43 -23.36 2.13
C PRO A 308 19.72 -23.37 2.95
N ASN A 309 20.80 -23.84 2.37
CA ASN A 309 22.11 -23.71 2.97
C ASN A 309 22.44 -22.20 3.09
N VAL A 310 22.48 -21.71 4.32
CA VAL A 310 22.76 -20.31 4.68
C VAL A 310 24.27 -20.14 4.86
#